data_a2b120f757ef1ed4a5a258cdffa5e65e
#
_entry.id   a2b120f757ef1ed4a5a258cdffa5e65e
#
_cell.length_a   1.000
_cell.length_b   1.000
_cell.length_c   1.000
_cell.angle_alpha   90.00
_cell.angle_beta   90.00
_cell.angle_gamma   90.00
#
_symmetry.space_group_name_H-M   'P 1'
#
loop_
_entity.id
_entity.type
_entity.pdbx_description
1 polymer ?
#
loop_
_entity_poly.entity_id
_entity_poly.type
_entity_poly.pdbx_seq_one_letter_code
_entity_poly.pdbx_strand_id
1 'polypeptide(L)'
;MDQFGEDGWYIQHSLNYLRMALDQLVVAERVLVAARGRGLSAQARARVHAAIALLAELCDAETGDVPNHGANDGSMVLPITTRSYREFRPAITAAAATFGASLPSSFDASMEALAWLGAEAVPRREDAAATNVVTGSSGWASARVARTRVFARAGIYESNPSHIDPAHVDIWVNGEERAVDAGTFRYTAFATWRNGLTTIAVHNTIDIPSLPAAEKGARFLWLARPAASVARAEIANGSVVLELLNSTWTDRGVTHLRRCVVSATGVEVVDEIDSGPHQSLEVHVHWLIPDGAPLPEITSDDAGSLDIVRAAPGSVAGWRSLHYAEREPATSVTFVIRVVGRRTIRSRFVATNLPTEP
;
A
#
# COMPACT_ATOMS: atom_id res chain seq x y z
N MET A 1 -23.03 1.53 6.70
CA MET A 1 -22.01 2.09 7.60
C MET A 1 -20.80 1.18 7.73
N ASP A 2 -20.94 -0.05 7.32
CA ASP A 2 -19.94 -1.11 7.51
C ASP A 2 -18.86 -1.14 6.41
N GLN A 3 -18.87 -0.13 5.50
CA GLN A 3 -17.90 -0.08 4.40
C GLN A 3 -16.59 0.65 4.74
N PHE A 4 -16.60 1.44 5.82
CA PHE A 4 -15.41 2.17 6.27
C PHE A 4 -15.08 1.78 7.72
N GLY A 5 -13.84 1.42 7.97
CA GLY A 5 -13.27 1.23 9.30
C GLY A 5 -13.31 2.51 10.15
N GLU A 6 -13.04 2.40 11.43
CA GLU A 6 -12.92 3.58 12.32
C GLU A 6 -11.75 4.47 11.94
N ASP A 7 -10.73 3.86 11.37
CA ASP A 7 -9.53 4.46 10.84
C ASP A 7 -9.64 4.93 9.38
N GLY A 8 -10.84 4.88 8.81
CA GLY A 8 -11.11 5.28 7.42
C GLY A 8 -10.77 4.25 6.36
N TRP A 9 -10.25 3.07 6.73
CA TRP A 9 -9.94 2.01 5.77
C TRP A 9 -11.19 1.50 5.06
N TYR A 10 -11.11 1.28 3.74
CA TYR A 10 -12.24 0.81 2.95
C TYR A 10 -12.30 -0.71 2.92
N ILE A 11 -13.50 -1.27 3.09
CA ILE A 11 -13.74 -2.72 3.20
C ILE A 11 -13.22 -3.53 2.00
N GLN A 12 -13.09 -2.93 0.83
CA GLN A 12 -12.56 -3.61 -0.37
C GLN A 12 -11.03 -3.60 -0.44
N HIS A 13 -10.35 -3.10 0.60
CA HIS A 13 -8.89 -3.10 0.70
C HIS A 13 -8.20 -2.51 -0.54
N SER A 14 -8.68 -1.36 -1.00
CA SER A 14 -8.15 -0.64 -2.16
C SER A 14 -8.23 0.86 -1.96
N LEU A 15 -7.10 1.56 -2.15
CA LEU A 15 -7.06 3.02 -2.09
C LEU A 15 -7.71 3.65 -3.32
N ASN A 16 -7.66 2.98 -4.48
CA ASN A 16 -8.39 3.42 -5.68
C ASN A 16 -9.91 3.35 -5.48
N TYR A 17 -10.42 2.27 -4.88
CA TYR A 17 -11.85 2.16 -4.57
C TYR A 17 -12.26 3.03 -3.40
N LEU A 18 -11.35 3.33 -2.46
CA LEU A 18 -11.61 4.33 -1.43
C LEU A 18 -11.85 5.71 -2.05
N ARG A 19 -11.02 6.13 -3.03
CA ARG A 19 -11.26 7.36 -3.80
C ARG A 19 -12.62 7.35 -4.49
N MET A 20 -12.93 6.27 -5.20
CA MET A 20 -14.22 6.10 -5.88
C MET A 20 -15.40 6.21 -4.89
N ALA A 21 -15.29 5.61 -3.72
CA ALA A 21 -16.32 5.68 -2.69
C ALA A 21 -16.48 7.12 -2.13
N LEU A 22 -15.39 7.85 -1.95
CA LEU A 22 -15.44 9.26 -1.55
C LEU A 22 -16.09 10.13 -2.62
N ASP A 23 -15.78 9.92 -3.89
CA ASP A 23 -16.42 10.63 -5.01
C ASP A 23 -17.94 10.41 -5.00
N GLN A 24 -18.40 9.16 -4.81
CA GLN A 24 -19.83 8.83 -4.71
C GLN A 24 -20.48 9.52 -3.49
N LEU A 25 -19.77 9.56 -2.36
CA LEU A 25 -20.29 10.20 -1.14
C LEU A 25 -20.35 11.73 -1.28
N VAL A 26 -19.43 12.36 -2.00
CA VAL A 26 -19.50 13.79 -2.35
C VAL A 26 -20.78 14.10 -3.11
N VAL A 27 -21.09 13.32 -4.15
CA VAL A 27 -22.32 13.48 -4.93
C VAL A 27 -23.57 13.22 -4.05
N ALA A 28 -23.56 12.12 -3.30
CA ALA A 28 -24.69 11.75 -2.44
C ALA A 28 -24.99 12.80 -1.37
N GLU A 29 -23.98 13.34 -0.70
CA GLU A 29 -24.13 14.39 0.33
C GLU A 29 -24.77 15.64 -0.27
N ARG A 30 -24.26 16.11 -1.40
CA ARG A 30 -24.80 17.30 -2.07
C ARG A 30 -26.27 17.12 -2.49
N VAL A 31 -26.61 15.96 -3.04
CA VAL A 31 -28.00 15.63 -3.41
C VAL A 31 -28.90 15.56 -2.17
N LEU A 32 -28.45 14.91 -1.09
CA LEU A 32 -29.23 14.80 0.14
C LEU A 32 -29.48 16.16 0.78
N VAL A 33 -28.47 17.02 0.85
CA VAL A 33 -28.59 18.36 1.41
C VAL A 33 -29.54 19.20 0.56
N ALA A 34 -29.42 19.16 -0.77
CA ALA A 34 -30.30 19.91 -1.67
C ALA A 34 -31.73 19.41 -1.62
N ALA A 35 -31.96 18.09 -1.56
CA ALA A 35 -33.32 17.51 -1.60
C ALA A 35 -34.02 17.46 -0.25
N ARG A 36 -33.29 17.37 0.86
CA ARG A 36 -33.84 17.10 2.20
C ARG A 36 -33.39 18.11 3.27
N GLY A 37 -32.59 19.10 2.93
CA GLY A 37 -32.00 20.06 3.88
C GLY A 37 -31.05 19.43 4.92
N ARG A 38 -30.70 18.17 4.77
CA ARG A 38 -29.78 17.45 5.67
C ARG A 38 -28.98 16.40 4.91
N GLY A 39 -27.71 16.25 5.25
CA GLY A 39 -26.80 15.26 4.68
C GLY A 39 -26.72 13.97 5.50
N LEU A 40 -25.55 13.33 5.44
CA LEU A 40 -25.23 12.11 6.17
C LEU A 40 -25.29 12.32 7.68
N SER A 41 -25.54 11.24 8.43
CA SER A 41 -25.51 11.25 9.90
C SER A 41 -24.13 11.62 10.43
N ALA A 42 -24.06 12.09 11.68
CA ALA A 42 -22.78 12.44 12.34
C ALA A 42 -21.81 11.24 12.36
N GLN A 43 -22.32 10.03 12.63
CA GLN A 43 -21.51 8.81 12.63
C GLN A 43 -20.94 8.50 11.23
N ALA A 44 -21.75 8.62 10.17
CA ALA A 44 -21.28 8.42 8.80
C ALA A 44 -20.21 9.46 8.42
N ARG A 45 -20.46 10.72 8.78
CA ARG A 45 -19.52 11.80 8.54
C ARG A 45 -18.20 11.60 9.25
N ALA A 46 -18.18 11.09 10.50
CA ALA A 46 -16.95 10.76 11.21
C ALA A 46 -16.11 9.70 10.46
N ARG A 47 -16.74 8.66 9.90
CA ARG A 47 -16.05 7.66 9.08
C ARG A 47 -15.48 8.25 7.78
N VAL A 48 -16.22 9.16 7.14
CA VAL A 48 -15.75 9.87 5.95
C VAL A 48 -14.57 10.79 6.29
N HIS A 49 -14.61 11.49 7.42
CA HIS A 49 -13.46 12.28 7.89
C HIS A 49 -12.20 11.43 8.11
N ALA A 50 -12.35 10.25 8.72
CA ALA A 50 -11.24 9.31 8.88
C ALA A 50 -10.67 8.84 7.53
N ALA A 51 -11.54 8.55 6.55
CA ALA A 51 -11.13 8.16 5.20
C ALA A 51 -10.39 9.29 4.44
N ILE A 52 -10.84 10.53 4.60
CA ILE A 52 -10.17 11.71 4.05
C ILE A 52 -8.80 11.89 4.71
N ALA A 53 -8.71 11.74 6.03
CA ALA A 53 -7.46 11.85 6.77
C ALA A 53 -6.46 10.77 6.38
N LEU A 54 -6.92 9.53 6.18
CA LEU A 54 -6.12 8.41 5.68
C LEU A 54 -5.52 8.71 4.30
N LEU A 55 -6.35 9.10 3.32
CA LEU A 55 -5.83 9.43 2.00
C LEU A 55 -4.89 10.63 2.01
N ALA A 56 -5.17 11.65 2.83
CA ALA A 56 -4.29 12.81 2.96
C ALA A 56 -2.93 12.45 3.61
N GLU A 57 -2.91 11.50 4.57
CA GLU A 57 -1.67 10.97 5.16
C GLU A 57 -0.83 10.19 4.14
N LEU A 58 -1.49 9.39 3.29
CA LEU A 58 -0.82 8.56 2.30
C LEU A 58 -0.47 9.29 1.01
N CYS A 59 -1.05 10.47 0.79
CA CYS A 59 -0.82 11.28 -0.42
C CYS A 59 0.58 11.86 -0.44
N ASP A 60 1.28 11.61 -1.53
CA ASP A 60 2.59 12.23 -1.77
C ASP A 60 2.46 13.72 -2.06
N ALA A 61 3.25 14.54 -1.39
CA ALA A 61 3.15 15.99 -1.48
C ALA A 61 3.57 16.56 -2.86
N GLU A 62 4.46 15.88 -3.57
CA GLU A 62 4.99 16.34 -4.87
C GLU A 62 4.13 15.83 -6.02
N THR A 63 3.82 14.52 -6.02
CA THR A 63 3.12 13.86 -7.12
C THR A 63 1.59 13.85 -6.95
N GLY A 64 1.09 13.95 -5.73
CA GLY A 64 -0.33 13.77 -5.41
C GLY A 64 -0.79 12.32 -5.47
N ASP A 65 0.13 11.37 -5.68
CA ASP A 65 -0.15 9.95 -5.74
C ASP A 65 -0.27 9.33 -4.34
N VAL A 66 -0.88 8.17 -4.26
CA VAL A 66 -0.94 7.33 -3.05
C VAL A 66 -0.37 5.94 -3.38
N PRO A 67 -0.03 5.11 -2.39
CA PRO A 67 0.34 3.72 -2.65
C PRO A 67 -0.64 3.04 -3.59
N ASN A 68 -0.16 2.26 -4.56
CA ASN A 68 -1.02 1.62 -5.57
C ASN A 68 -1.72 0.36 -5.03
N HIS A 69 -2.06 0.39 -3.75
CA HIS A 69 -2.57 -0.77 -3.03
C HIS A 69 -3.98 -1.15 -3.44
N GLY A 70 -4.16 -2.45 -3.70
CA GLY A 70 -5.44 -3.11 -3.91
C GLY A 70 -5.99 -2.99 -5.32
N ALA A 71 -7.25 -3.38 -5.48
CA ALA A 71 -7.91 -3.45 -6.79
C ALA A 71 -8.03 -2.08 -7.47
N ASN A 72 -7.90 -2.10 -8.79
CA ASN A 72 -8.05 -0.93 -9.64
C ASN A 72 -8.75 -1.35 -10.95
N ASP A 73 -9.88 -0.74 -11.26
CA ASP A 73 -10.64 -0.93 -12.51
C ASP A 73 -10.64 0.31 -13.42
N GLY A 74 -9.87 1.34 -13.04
CA GLY A 74 -9.81 2.60 -13.77
C GLY A 74 -10.98 3.55 -13.50
N SER A 75 -11.87 3.23 -12.55
CA SER A 75 -13.04 4.06 -12.27
C SER A 75 -12.66 5.41 -11.69
N MET A 76 -13.24 6.48 -12.26
CA MET A 76 -13.24 7.84 -11.76
C MET A 76 -14.68 8.36 -11.80
N VAL A 77 -15.33 8.46 -10.64
CA VAL A 77 -16.75 8.80 -10.56
C VAL A 77 -16.98 10.31 -10.67
N LEU A 78 -16.08 11.11 -10.12
CA LEU A 78 -16.18 12.56 -10.12
C LEU A 78 -14.99 13.19 -10.88
N PRO A 79 -15.00 13.20 -12.22
CA PRO A 79 -13.90 13.68 -13.04
C PRO A 79 -13.89 15.22 -13.14
N ILE A 80 -13.78 15.91 -12.00
CA ILE A 80 -13.75 17.38 -11.89
C ILE A 80 -12.33 17.93 -11.86
N THR A 81 -11.45 17.34 -12.66
CA THR A 81 -10.04 17.73 -12.72
C THR A 81 -9.44 17.42 -14.08
N THR A 82 -8.49 18.24 -14.50
CA THR A 82 -7.62 17.99 -15.65
C THR A 82 -6.35 17.18 -15.27
N ARG A 83 -6.18 16.87 -13.99
CA ARG A 83 -5.04 16.10 -13.48
C ARG A 83 -5.12 14.64 -13.89
N SER A 84 -3.97 13.95 -13.83
CA SER A 84 -3.88 12.52 -14.16
C SER A 84 -4.71 11.64 -13.22
N TYR A 85 -4.99 10.42 -13.64
CA TYR A 85 -5.72 9.42 -12.83
C TYR A 85 -5.06 9.15 -11.48
N ARG A 86 -3.72 9.17 -11.41
CA ARG A 86 -2.96 8.92 -10.18
C ARG A 86 -2.86 10.13 -9.26
N GLU A 87 -3.37 11.29 -9.65
CA GLU A 87 -3.42 12.49 -8.81
C GLU A 87 -4.67 12.46 -7.91
N PHE A 88 -4.49 12.18 -6.61
CA PHE A 88 -5.57 12.00 -5.65
C PHE A 88 -6.02 13.30 -4.97
N ARG A 89 -5.21 14.36 -5.01
CA ARG A 89 -5.52 15.64 -4.35
C ARG A 89 -6.87 16.23 -4.75
N PRO A 90 -7.33 16.16 -6.01
CA PRO A 90 -8.68 16.65 -6.35
C PRO A 90 -9.81 15.94 -5.61
N ALA A 91 -9.77 14.61 -5.52
CA ALA A 91 -10.79 13.83 -4.81
C ALA A 91 -10.76 14.08 -3.30
N ILE A 92 -9.55 14.13 -2.71
CA ILE A 92 -9.34 14.46 -1.28
C ILE A 92 -9.88 15.86 -0.99
N THR A 93 -9.58 16.85 -1.85
CA THR A 93 -10.05 18.23 -1.71
C THR A 93 -11.57 18.32 -1.82
N ALA A 94 -12.16 17.64 -2.82
CA ALA A 94 -13.61 17.63 -3.03
C ALA A 94 -14.35 17.03 -1.82
N ALA A 95 -13.85 15.93 -1.28
CA ALA A 95 -14.40 15.31 -0.08
C ALA A 95 -14.23 16.23 1.15
N ALA A 96 -13.04 16.79 1.36
CA ALA A 96 -12.77 17.69 2.49
C ALA A 96 -13.68 18.93 2.45
N ALA A 97 -13.83 19.58 1.30
CA ALA A 97 -14.73 20.73 1.12
C ALA A 97 -16.21 20.38 1.38
N THR A 98 -16.65 19.22 0.87
CA THR A 98 -18.04 18.78 1.01
C THR A 98 -18.40 18.41 2.45
N PHE A 99 -17.51 17.73 3.17
CA PHE A 99 -17.76 17.22 4.51
C PHE A 99 -17.23 18.12 5.64
N GLY A 100 -16.47 19.19 5.32
CA GLY A 100 -15.87 20.08 6.29
C GLY A 100 -14.69 19.43 7.03
N ALA A 101 -13.99 18.48 6.40
CA ALA A 101 -12.80 17.86 6.98
C ALA A 101 -11.57 18.77 6.81
N SER A 102 -10.67 18.79 7.83
CA SER A 102 -9.44 19.58 7.75
C SER A 102 -8.32 18.80 7.06
N LEU A 103 -7.56 19.49 6.21
CA LEU A 103 -6.35 18.97 5.56
C LEU A 103 -5.09 19.60 6.18
N PRO A 104 -3.92 18.93 6.12
CA PRO A 104 -2.66 19.51 6.55
C PRO A 104 -2.41 20.88 5.89
N SER A 105 -1.74 21.79 6.59
CA SER A 105 -1.47 23.14 6.06
C SER A 105 -0.61 23.10 4.80
N SER A 106 0.32 22.15 4.72
CA SER A 106 1.17 21.90 3.55
C SER A 106 0.46 21.18 2.40
N PHE A 107 -0.74 20.64 2.62
CA PHE A 107 -1.46 19.91 1.57
C PHE A 107 -1.87 20.83 0.42
N ASP A 108 -1.41 20.53 -0.81
CA ASP A 108 -1.74 21.29 -2.02
C ASP A 108 -3.19 20.96 -2.47
N ALA A 109 -4.16 21.71 -1.95
CA ALA A 109 -5.56 21.51 -2.29
C ALA A 109 -5.85 21.90 -3.73
N SER A 110 -6.66 21.11 -4.43
CA SER A 110 -7.03 21.35 -5.80
C SER A 110 -8.00 22.55 -5.94
N MET A 111 -7.51 23.67 -6.43
CA MET A 111 -8.33 24.85 -6.72
C MET A 111 -9.39 24.56 -7.78
N GLU A 112 -9.09 23.68 -8.75
CA GLU A 112 -10.04 23.24 -9.77
C GLU A 112 -11.23 22.49 -9.14
N ALA A 113 -10.96 21.56 -8.23
CA ALA A 113 -12.02 20.83 -7.51
C ALA A 113 -12.87 21.78 -6.64
N LEU A 114 -12.25 22.75 -5.96
CA LEU A 114 -12.97 23.76 -5.18
C LEU A 114 -13.89 24.61 -6.09
N ALA A 115 -13.40 25.05 -7.23
CA ALA A 115 -14.18 25.86 -8.19
C ALA A 115 -15.41 25.09 -8.68
N TRP A 116 -15.26 23.82 -9.06
CA TRP A 116 -16.40 22.98 -9.49
C TRP A 116 -17.44 22.78 -8.39
N LEU A 117 -17.02 22.76 -7.14
CA LEU A 117 -17.92 22.59 -5.99
C LEU A 117 -18.51 23.90 -5.47
N GLY A 118 -18.07 25.05 -6.00
CA GLY A 118 -18.46 26.37 -5.49
C GLY A 118 -17.97 26.61 -4.06
N ALA A 119 -16.82 26.04 -3.70
CA ALA A 119 -16.18 26.19 -2.40
C ALA A 119 -14.93 27.07 -2.53
N GLU A 120 -14.69 27.96 -1.54
CA GLU A 120 -13.56 28.88 -1.55
C GLU A 120 -12.29 28.24 -0.97
N ALA A 121 -12.44 27.40 0.06
CA ALA A 121 -11.33 26.76 0.77
C ALA A 121 -11.76 25.49 1.50
N VAL A 122 -10.76 24.74 1.99
CA VAL A 122 -10.94 23.65 2.96
C VAL A 122 -10.38 24.05 4.32
N PRO A 123 -10.95 23.58 5.43
CA PRO A 123 -10.36 23.77 6.75
C PRO A 123 -8.92 23.23 6.80
N ARG A 124 -8.05 23.89 7.58
CA ARG A 124 -6.64 23.52 7.70
C ARG A 124 -6.33 23.03 9.12
N ARG A 125 -5.39 22.11 9.23
CA ARG A 125 -4.79 21.63 10.48
C ARG A 125 -3.27 21.69 10.41
N GLU A 126 -2.62 21.62 11.54
CA GLU A 126 -1.16 21.54 11.60
C GLU A 126 -0.63 20.34 10.83
N ASP A 127 0.54 20.50 10.26
CA ASP A 127 1.25 19.43 9.58
C ASP A 127 1.79 18.41 10.58
N ALA A 128 1.85 17.16 10.18
CA ALA A 128 2.56 16.16 10.97
C ALA A 128 4.07 16.44 11.00
N ALA A 129 4.73 16.01 12.07
CA ALA A 129 6.19 16.11 12.17
C ALA A 129 6.90 15.41 11.00
N ALA A 130 8.12 15.88 10.67
CA ALA A 130 8.94 15.29 9.62
C ALA A 130 9.29 13.81 9.91
N THR A 131 9.37 13.43 11.19
CA THR A 131 9.42 12.03 11.63
C THR A 131 8.06 11.70 12.23
N ASN A 132 7.36 10.75 11.61
CA ASN A 132 5.98 10.41 11.96
C ASN A 132 5.71 8.94 11.73
N VAL A 133 4.83 8.36 12.54
CA VAL A 133 4.25 7.03 12.32
C VAL A 133 2.77 7.05 12.67
N VAL A 134 1.95 6.54 11.76
CA VAL A 134 0.50 6.43 11.92
C VAL A 134 0.11 4.98 11.64
N THR A 135 -0.75 4.44 12.48
CA THR A 135 -1.29 3.09 12.30
C THR A 135 -2.80 3.11 12.34
N GLY A 136 -3.42 2.25 11.56
CA GLY A 136 -4.86 2.05 11.58
C GLY A 136 -5.25 0.70 12.17
N SER A 137 -6.40 0.67 12.85
CA SER A 137 -6.97 -0.55 13.43
C SER A 137 -7.27 -1.63 12.39
N SER A 138 -7.45 -1.25 11.14
CA SER A 138 -7.64 -2.17 10.01
C SER A 138 -6.31 -2.78 9.50
N GLY A 139 -5.19 -2.53 10.17
CA GLY A 139 -3.89 -3.14 9.88
C GLY A 139 -3.14 -2.46 8.73
N TRP A 140 -3.16 -1.16 8.63
CA TRP A 140 -2.24 -0.40 7.79
C TRP A 140 -1.31 0.44 8.67
N ALA A 141 -0.15 0.80 8.12
CA ALA A 141 0.77 1.73 8.76
C ALA A 141 1.44 2.63 7.73
N SER A 142 1.68 3.89 8.10
CA SER A 142 2.52 4.86 7.40
C SER A 142 3.65 5.25 8.33
N ALA A 143 4.90 5.09 7.90
CA ALA A 143 6.09 5.48 8.63
C ALA A 143 6.90 6.45 7.77
N ARG A 144 7.30 7.61 8.32
CA ARG A 144 8.03 8.63 7.58
C ARG A 144 9.16 9.23 8.41
N VAL A 145 10.31 9.42 7.77
CA VAL A 145 11.44 10.22 8.27
C VAL A 145 11.91 11.13 7.13
N ALA A 146 11.68 12.42 7.26
CA ALA A 146 11.87 13.40 6.17
C ALA A 146 11.13 12.98 4.89
N ARG A 147 11.84 12.73 3.79
CA ARG A 147 11.27 12.29 2.50
C ARG A 147 11.33 10.77 2.28
N THR A 148 11.83 10.03 3.25
CA THR A 148 11.83 8.55 3.24
C THR A 148 10.58 8.05 3.94
N ARG A 149 9.84 7.15 3.31
CA ARG A 149 8.60 6.61 3.86
C ARG A 149 8.40 5.15 3.52
N VAL A 150 7.61 4.48 4.38
CA VAL A 150 7.10 3.13 4.18
C VAL A 150 5.59 3.18 4.38
N PHE A 151 4.85 2.65 3.42
CA PHE A 151 3.48 2.22 3.62
C PHE A 151 3.48 0.72 3.84
N ALA A 152 2.76 0.24 4.84
CA ALA A 152 2.65 -1.18 5.16
C ALA A 152 1.20 -1.63 5.20
N ARG A 153 0.94 -2.78 4.61
CA ARG A 153 -0.33 -3.47 4.72
C ARG A 153 -0.15 -4.73 5.58
N ALA A 154 -0.74 -4.69 6.76
CA ALA A 154 -0.82 -5.81 7.67
C ALA A 154 -2.22 -5.80 8.27
N GLY A 155 -3.04 -6.78 7.97
CA GLY A 155 -4.39 -6.81 8.48
C GLY A 155 -5.04 -8.16 8.31
N ILE A 156 -6.08 -8.39 9.09
CA ILE A 156 -6.99 -9.51 8.89
C ILE A 156 -8.03 -9.05 7.87
N TYR A 157 -8.16 -9.81 6.81
CA TYR A 157 -9.18 -9.54 5.80
C TYR A 157 -10.53 -10.07 6.26
N GLU A 158 -11.36 -9.24 6.85
CA GLU A 158 -12.73 -9.58 7.25
C GLU A 158 -13.64 -9.78 6.04
N SER A 159 -13.38 -9.04 4.96
CA SER A 159 -13.99 -9.24 3.64
C SER A 159 -13.02 -9.93 2.69
N ASN A 160 -13.49 -10.27 1.48
CA ASN A 160 -12.67 -10.91 0.48
C ASN A 160 -11.57 -9.95 -0.03
N PRO A 161 -10.27 -10.26 0.15
CA PRO A 161 -9.20 -9.39 -0.32
C PRO A 161 -9.14 -9.37 -1.84
N SER A 162 -8.74 -8.23 -2.39
CA SER A 162 -8.45 -8.10 -3.83
C SER A 162 -7.11 -8.74 -4.18
N HIS A 163 -6.12 -8.52 -3.33
CA HIS A 163 -4.75 -9.00 -3.46
C HIS A 163 -4.39 -9.91 -2.28
N ILE A 164 -3.44 -10.79 -2.45
CA ILE A 164 -2.86 -11.63 -1.40
C ILE A 164 -1.47 -11.08 -1.11
N ASP A 165 -1.39 -10.25 -0.10
CA ASP A 165 -0.25 -9.38 0.19
C ASP A 165 0.03 -9.21 1.71
N PRO A 166 0.02 -10.27 2.53
CA PRO A 166 0.23 -10.15 3.97
C PRO A 166 1.62 -9.58 4.29
N ALA A 167 1.68 -8.58 5.15
CA ALA A 167 2.90 -7.86 5.51
C ALA A 167 3.63 -7.21 4.31
N HIS A 168 2.87 -6.83 3.28
CA HIS A 168 3.39 -6.05 2.15
C HIS A 168 3.87 -4.66 2.59
N VAL A 169 4.94 -4.18 1.96
CA VAL A 169 5.43 -2.81 2.15
C VAL A 169 5.77 -2.16 0.82
N ASP A 170 5.35 -0.89 0.65
CA ASP A 170 5.86 0.02 -0.36
C ASP A 170 6.90 0.94 0.27
N ILE A 171 7.97 1.24 -0.44
CA ILE A 171 9.13 1.98 0.07
C ILE A 171 9.47 3.14 -0.87
N TRP A 172 9.61 4.33 -0.28
CA TRP A 172 10.19 5.51 -0.93
C TRP A 172 11.42 5.95 -0.15
N VAL A 173 12.50 6.23 -0.83
CA VAL A 173 13.71 6.79 -0.24
C VAL A 173 14.00 8.14 -0.88
N ASN A 174 14.06 9.17 -0.06
CA ASN A 174 14.22 10.55 -0.52
C ASN A 174 13.16 11.01 -1.55
N GLY A 175 11.91 10.50 -1.42
CA GLY A 175 10.80 10.79 -2.31
C GLY A 175 10.74 9.94 -3.58
N GLU A 176 11.72 9.08 -3.82
CA GLU A 176 11.75 8.19 -4.98
C GLU A 176 11.26 6.78 -4.62
N GLU A 177 10.43 6.20 -5.47
CA GLU A 177 9.97 4.82 -5.32
C GLU A 177 11.15 3.84 -5.37
N ARG A 178 11.18 2.90 -4.42
CA ARG A 178 12.20 1.85 -4.31
C ARG A 178 11.61 0.45 -4.33
N ALA A 179 10.44 0.26 -3.72
CA ALA A 179 9.67 -0.97 -3.81
C ALA A 179 8.20 -0.60 -3.89
N VAL A 180 7.45 -1.21 -4.81
CA VAL A 180 6.10 -0.79 -5.18
C VAL A 180 5.14 -1.96 -5.32
N ASP A 181 3.83 -1.69 -5.18
CA ASP A 181 2.78 -2.66 -5.46
C ASP A 181 2.65 -2.91 -6.97
N ALA A 182 2.42 -4.16 -7.35
CA ALA A 182 2.23 -4.58 -8.74
C ALA A 182 0.94 -4.05 -9.36
N GLY A 183 -0.05 -3.69 -8.56
CA GLY A 183 -1.38 -3.27 -9.02
C GLY A 183 -2.24 -4.42 -9.54
N THR A 184 -3.19 -4.12 -10.42
CA THR A 184 -4.21 -5.08 -10.85
C THR A 184 -4.08 -5.53 -12.30
N PHE A 185 -3.79 -4.63 -13.21
CA PHE A 185 -3.83 -4.78 -14.67
C PHE A 185 -5.23 -5.07 -15.20
N ARG A 186 -5.70 -6.33 -15.20
CA ARG A 186 -7.03 -6.71 -15.75
C ARG A 186 -7.68 -7.85 -14.98
N TYR A 187 -8.97 -7.71 -14.74
CA TYR A 187 -9.79 -8.80 -14.18
C TYR A 187 -10.13 -9.89 -15.20
N THR A 188 -10.21 -9.54 -16.48
CA THR A 188 -10.75 -10.39 -17.58
C THR A 188 -9.72 -10.69 -18.66
N ALA A 189 -8.44 -10.69 -18.34
CA ALA A 189 -7.40 -11.09 -19.27
C ALA A 189 -7.36 -12.61 -19.50
N PHE A 190 -6.60 -13.06 -20.52
CA PHE A 190 -6.36 -14.47 -20.78
C PHE A 190 -5.17 -15.01 -19.99
N ALA A 191 -5.21 -16.29 -19.66
CA ALA A 191 -4.14 -17.05 -19.03
C ALA A 191 -3.53 -16.36 -17.80
N THR A 192 -2.21 -16.20 -17.78
CA THR A 192 -1.41 -15.65 -16.67
C THR A 192 -1.85 -14.25 -16.23
N TRP A 193 -2.43 -13.44 -17.12
CA TRP A 193 -2.81 -12.06 -16.85
C TRP A 193 -4.17 -11.89 -16.17
N ARG A 194 -4.95 -12.97 -16.05
CA ARG A 194 -6.23 -12.93 -15.34
C ARG A 194 -6.00 -12.84 -13.84
N ASN A 195 -6.12 -11.65 -13.26
CA ASN A 195 -5.76 -11.39 -11.87
C ASN A 195 -4.35 -11.88 -11.52
N GLY A 196 -3.42 -11.84 -12.46
CA GLY A 196 -2.07 -12.37 -12.28
C GLY A 196 -1.25 -11.53 -11.29
N LEU A 197 -1.48 -10.21 -11.26
CA LEU A 197 -0.82 -9.29 -10.35
C LEU A 197 -1.44 -9.25 -8.94
N THR A 198 -2.42 -10.11 -8.63
CA THR A 198 -3.07 -10.15 -7.30
C THR A 198 -2.51 -11.24 -6.39
N THR A 199 -1.50 -11.97 -6.85
CA THR A 199 -0.92 -13.11 -6.11
C THR A 199 0.26 -12.66 -5.24
N ILE A 200 0.51 -13.39 -4.15
CA ILE A 200 1.60 -13.10 -3.22
C ILE A 200 2.98 -13.04 -3.89
N ALA A 201 3.19 -13.81 -4.96
CA ALA A 201 4.47 -13.94 -5.66
C ALA A 201 4.96 -12.65 -6.36
N VAL A 202 4.11 -11.63 -6.49
CA VAL A 202 4.48 -10.34 -7.12
C VAL A 202 4.42 -9.16 -6.15
N HIS A 203 4.14 -9.43 -4.87
CA HIS A 203 4.07 -8.41 -3.83
C HIS A 203 5.34 -8.38 -2.97
N ASN A 204 5.61 -7.23 -2.35
CA ASN A 204 6.79 -7.01 -1.51
C ASN A 204 6.61 -7.70 -0.15
N THR A 205 6.67 -9.02 -0.13
CA THR A 205 6.49 -9.87 1.04
C THR A 205 7.23 -11.20 0.86
N ILE A 206 7.05 -12.13 1.80
CA ILE A 206 7.53 -13.50 1.61
C ILE A 206 6.45 -14.37 0.95
N ASP A 207 6.88 -15.35 0.16
CA ASP A 207 6.05 -16.44 -0.33
C ASP A 207 6.68 -17.79 0.04
N ILE A 208 5.86 -18.78 0.32
CA ILE A 208 6.27 -20.17 0.60
C ILE A 208 5.51 -21.04 -0.40
N PRO A 209 6.07 -21.37 -1.57
CA PRO A 209 5.35 -22.06 -2.65
C PRO A 209 4.71 -23.38 -2.25
N SER A 210 5.31 -24.11 -1.30
CA SER A 210 4.77 -25.37 -0.76
C SER A 210 3.63 -25.17 0.25
N LEU A 211 3.40 -23.94 0.74
CA LEU A 211 2.37 -23.59 1.73
C LEU A 211 1.59 -22.36 1.25
N PRO A 212 0.67 -22.47 0.27
CA PRO A 212 -0.04 -21.32 -0.27
C PRO A 212 -0.67 -20.44 0.82
N ALA A 213 -0.47 -19.12 0.73
CA ALA A 213 -1.03 -18.15 1.67
C ALA A 213 -2.55 -18.02 1.56
N ALA A 214 -3.09 -18.34 0.40
CA ALA A 214 -4.52 -18.35 0.12
C ALA A 214 -4.87 -19.37 -0.95
N GLU A 215 -6.07 -19.90 -0.88
CA GLU A 215 -6.63 -20.79 -1.89
C GLU A 215 -7.60 -20.02 -2.78
N LYS A 216 -7.41 -20.10 -4.10
CA LYS A 216 -8.28 -19.44 -5.05
C LYS A 216 -9.55 -20.25 -5.26
N GLY A 217 -10.70 -19.65 -4.97
CA GLY A 217 -12.02 -20.18 -5.29
C GLY A 217 -12.53 -19.74 -6.66
N ALA A 218 -13.77 -19.35 -6.74
CA ALA A 218 -14.35 -18.74 -7.94
C ALA A 218 -13.69 -17.39 -8.25
N ARG A 219 -14.05 -16.80 -9.39
CA ARG A 219 -13.57 -15.46 -9.77
C ARG A 219 -13.81 -14.45 -8.63
N PHE A 220 -12.78 -13.71 -8.25
CA PHE A 220 -12.79 -12.74 -7.13
C PHE A 220 -13.02 -13.34 -5.74
N LEU A 221 -12.88 -14.66 -5.56
CA LEU A 221 -13.06 -15.31 -4.27
C LEU A 221 -11.76 -16.02 -3.85
N TRP A 222 -11.31 -15.71 -2.64
CA TRP A 222 -10.27 -16.44 -1.94
C TRP A 222 -10.90 -17.23 -0.79
N LEU A 223 -10.66 -18.55 -0.74
CA LEU A 223 -11.27 -19.45 0.25
C LEU A 223 -10.52 -19.41 1.59
N ALA A 224 -9.20 -19.30 1.54
CA ALA A 224 -8.36 -19.02 2.70
C ALA A 224 -7.88 -17.57 2.62
N ARG A 225 -7.67 -16.92 3.76
CA ARG A 225 -7.27 -15.53 3.84
C ARG A 225 -6.00 -15.41 4.66
N PRO A 226 -5.00 -14.69 4.17
CA PRO A 226 -3.81 -14.41 4.94
C PRO A 226 -4.15 -13.50 6.12
N ALA A 227 -3.29 -13.51 7.14
CA ALA A 227 -3.43 -12.65 8.30
C ALA A 227 -2.07 -12.06 8.69
N ALA A 228 -2.06 -10.77 8.94
CA ALA A 228 -0.91 -10.06 9.50
C ALA A 228 -1.40 -8.95 10.43
N SER A 229 -0.54 -8.46 11.31
CA SER A 229 -0.85 -7.36 12.21
C SER A 229 0.36 -6.44 12.39
N VAL A 230 0.10 -5.16 12.70
CA VAL A 230 1.14 -4.24 13.15
C VAL A 230 1.44 -4.56 14.60
N ALA A 231 2.59 -5.18 14.85
CA ALA A 231 3.01 -5.60 16.19
C ALA A 231 3.67 -4.45 16.97
N ARG A 232 4.37 -3.54 16.25
CA ARG A 232 5.04 -2.38 16.83
C ARG A 232 5.11 -1.26 15.81
N ALA A 233 4.94 -0.03 16.29
CA ALA A 233 5.15 1.18 15.51
C ALA A 233 5.61 2.28 16.45
N GLU A 234 6.85 2.73 16.36
CA GLU A 234 7.40 3.73 17.27
C GLU A 234 8.50 4.56 16.63
N ILE A 235 8.72 5.72 17.17
CA ILE A 235 9.85 6.60 16.85
C ILE A 235 10.95 6.34 17.88
N ALA A 236 12.13 5.93 17.39
CA ALA A 236 13.29 5.64 18.23
C ALA A 236 14.56 6.23 17.60
N ASN A 237 15.30 7.04 18.34
CA ASN A 237 16.57 7.62 17.91
C ASN A 237 16.55 8.33 16.55
N GLY A 238 15.46 9.07 16.26
CA GLY A 238 15.30 9.79 14.98
C GLY A 238 14.92 8.91 13.78
N SER A 239 14.68 7.63 14.00
CA SER A 239 14.17 6.65 13.03
C SER A 239 12.77 6.19 13.42
N VAL A 240 12.03 5.59 12.50
CA VAL A 240 10.79 4.86 12.79
C VAL A 240 11.06 3.37 12.70
N VAL A 241 10.63 2.64 13.72
CA VAL A 241 10.62 1.17 13.73
C VAL A 241 9.19 0.68 13.58
N LEU A 242 8.95 -0.13 12.55
CA LEU A 242 7.68 -0.76 12.26
C LEU A 242 7.88 -2.27 12.24
N GLU A 243 7.11 -3.02 13.03
CA GLU A 243 7.13 -4.49 13.03
C GLU A 243 5.77 -5.04 12.62
N LEU A 244 5.78 -5.97 11.65
CA LEU A 244 4.62 -6.64 11.11
C LEU A 244 4.72 -8.12 11.44
N LEU A 245 3.77 -8.64 12.19
CA LEU A 245 3.65 -10.07 12.44
C LEU A 245 2.75 -10.69 11.37
N ASN A 246 3.32 -11.53 10.53
CA ASN A 246 2.58 -12.29 9.53
C ASN A 246 2.23 -13.67 10.10
N SER A 247 0.97 -13.86 10.43
CA SER A 247 0.44 -15.10 11.03
C SER A 247 -0.19 -16.05 10.02
N THR A 248 -0.03 -15.80 8.73
CA THR A 248 -0.63 -16.58 7.63
C THR A 248 -0.35 -18.08 7.71
N TRP A 249 0.81 -18.47 8.24
CA TRP A 249 1.24 -19.88 8.31
C TRP A 249 1.45 -20.39 9.74
N THR A 250 0.99 -19.66 10.75
CA THR A 250 1.21 -20.03 12.16
C THR A 250 0.59 -21.37 12.51
N ASP A 251 -0.57 -21.71 11.95
CA ASP A 251 -1.24 -23.00 12.08
C ASP A 251 -0.46 -24.16 11.43
N ARG A 252 0.49 -23.84 10.56
CA ARG A 252 1.39 -24.79 9.88
C ARG A 252 2.81 -24.75 10.44
N GLY A 253 2.97 -24.15 11.63
CA GLY A 253 4.24 -24.12 12.36
C GLY A 253 5.29 -23.14 11.81
N VAL A 254 4.87 -22.17 11.00
CA VAL A 254 5.77 -21.14 10.47
C VAL A 254 5.40 -19.78 11.01
N THR A 255 6.37 -19.05 11.53
CA THR A 255 6.21 -17.65 11.93
C THR A 255 7.06 -16.74 11.05
N HIS A 256 6.54 -15.54 10.76
CA HIS A 256 7.28 -14.51 10.04
C HIS A 256 7.08 -13.16 10.73
N LEU A 257 8.19 -12.56 11.13
CA LEU A 257 8.24 -11.19 11.63
C LEU A 257 9.03 -10.34 10.63
N ARG A 258 8.38 -9.30 10.09
CA ARG A 258 9.03 -8.29 9.26
C ARG A 258 9.23 -7.02 10.08
N ARG A 259 10.47 -6.56 10.14
CA ARG A 259 10.84 -5.30 10.80
C ARG A 259 11.37 -4.32 9.78
N CYS A 260 10.78 -3.12 9.70
CA CYS A 260 11.25 -2.01 8.88
C CYS A 260 11.85 -0.95 9.80
N VAL A 261 13.08 -0.54 9.51
CA VAL A 261 13.73 0.61 10.16
C VAL A 261 13.83 1.71 9.12
N VAL A 262 13.06 2.77 9.31
CA VAL A 262 12.99 3.92 8.39
C VAL A 262 13.87 5.03 8.94
N SER A 263 14.80 5.51 8.15
CA SER A 263 15.68 6.64 8.46
C SER A 263 15.61 7.68 7.33
N ALA A 264 16.20 8.86 7.52
CA ALA A 264 16.26 9.88 6.48
C ALA A 264 17.01 9.45 5.21
N THR A 265 17.92 8.48 5.33
CA THR A 265 18.82 8.05 4.24
C THR A 265 18.44 6.71 3.62
N GLY A 266 17.45 6.01 4.17
CA GLY A 266 17.03 4.72 3.62
C GLY A 266 16.16 3.90 4.56
N VAL A 267 15.84 2.70 4.10
CA VAL A 267 15.02 1.72 4.79
C VAL A 267 15.77 0.39 4.86
N GLU A 268 15.88 -0.16 6.05
CA GLU A 268 16.29 -1.55 6.24
C GLU A 268 15.06 -2.39 6.59
N VAL A 269 14.86 -3.48 5.85
CA VAL A 269 13.81 -4.47 6.13
C VAL A 269 14.47 -5.76 6.55
N VAL A 270 14.07 -6.29 7.70
CA VAL A 270 14.55 -7.55 8.27
C VAL A 270 13.38 -8.51 8.34
N ASP A 271 13.49 -9.62 7.61
CA ASP A 271 12.54 -10.73 7.65
C ASP A 271 13.11 -11.83 8.53
N GLU A 272 12.49 -12.11 9.67
CA GLU A 272 12.80 -13.24 10.53
C GLU A 272 11.75 -14.32 10.29
N ILE A 273 12.19 -15.51 9.85
CA ILE A 273 11.33 -16.63 9.50
C ILE A 273 11.74 -17.83 10.34
N ASP A 274 10.80 -18.48 11.00
CA ASP A 274 11.05 -19.70 11.78
C ASP A 274 10.07 -20.80 11.35
N SER A 275 10.61 -21.88 10.78
CA SER A 275 9.87 -23.07 10.35
C SER A 275 9.92 -24.20 11.38
N GLY A 276 10.54 -23.95 12.55
CA GLY A 276 10.86 -25.02 13.50
C GLY A 276 12.00 -25.94 13.02
N PRO A 277 12.50 -26.82 13.90
CA PRO A 277 13.74 -27.59 13.64
C PRO A 277 13.55 -28.76 12.66
N HIS A 278 12.32 -29.17 12.37
CA HIS A 278 12.03 -30.39 11.60
C HIS A 278 11.42 -30.13 10.24
N GLN A 279 11.10 -28.88 9.91
CA GLN A 279 10.50 -28.48 8.64
C GLN A 279 11.52 -27.75 7.79
N SER A 280 11.71 -28.21 6.56
CA SER A 280 12.62 -27.56 5.58
C SER A 280 11.75 -26.97 4.48
N LEU A 281 11.76 -25.63 4.38
CA LEU A 281 10.91 -24.88 3.44
C LEU A 281 11.79 -24.07 2.49
N GLU A 282 11.38 -24.00 1.24
CA GLU A 282 11.84 -22.96 0.32
C GLU A 282 11.00 -21.72 0.53
N VAL A 283 11.66 -20.61 0.79
CA VAL A 283 11.06 -19.31 1.04
C VAL A 283 11.60 -18.29 0.03
N HIS A 284 10.69 -17.55 -0.56
CA HIS A 284 10.96 -16.47 -1.50
C HIS A 284 10.71 -15.13 -0.82
N VAL A 285 11.71 -14.26 -0.73
CA VAL A 285 11.55 -12.85 -0.35
C VAL A 285 11.52 -12.04 -1.63
N HIS A 286 10.37 -11.49 -1.96
CA HIS A 286 10.15 -10.78 -3.22
C HIS A 286 10.09 -9.27 -3.03
N TRP A 287 10.68 -8.55 -4.00
CA TRP A 287 10.61 -7.11 -4.15
C TRP A 287 10.30 -6.74 -5.59
N LEU A 288 9.31 -5.88 -5.79
CA LEU A 288 9.03 -5.28 -7.10
C LEU A 288 9.64 -3.87 -7.14
N ILE A 289 10.62 -3.70 -7.99
CA ILE A 289 11.41 -2.48 -8.11
C ILE A 289 10.96 -1.71 -9.36
N PRO A 290 10.65 -0.40 -9.28
CA PRO A 290 10.35 0.42 -10.45
C PRO A 290 11.47 0.35 -11.47
N ASP A 291 11.11 0.46 -12.76
CA ASP A 291 12.10 0.42 -13.84
C ASP A 291 13.15 1.52 -13.69
N GLY A 292 14.42 1.15 -13.76
CA GLY A 292 15.56 2.06 -13.58
C GLY A 292 15.89 2.42 -12.12
N ALA A 293 15.08 2.03 -11.13
CA ALA A 293 15.43 2.25 -9.73
C ALA A 293 16.52 1.28 -9.25
N PRO A 294 17.34 1.68 -8.27
CA PRO A 294 18.40 0.81 -7.72
C PRO A 294 17.81 -0.42 -7.06
N LEU A 295 18.45 -1.56 -7.28
CA LEU A 295 18.08 -2.80 -6.61
C LEU A 295 18.47 -2.75 -5.12
N PRO A 296 17.73 -3.43 -4.22
CA PRO A 296 18.11 -3.56 -2.83
C PRO A 296 19.38 -4.41 -2.67
N GLU A 297 20.17 -4.08 -1.67
CA GLU A 297 21.18 -5.00 -1.16
C GLU A 297 20.50 -6.05 -0.28
N ILE A 298 20.65 -7.34 -0.63
CA ILE A 298 20.03 -8.44 0.11
C ILE A 298 21.13 -9.33 0.71
N THR A 299 21.04 -9.56 2.01
CA THR A 299 21.95 -10.44 2.76
C THR A 299 21.16 -11.38 3.66
N SER A 300 21.72 -12.53 3.99
CA SER A 300 21.12 -13.48 4.93
C SER A 300 22.17 -14.19 5.76
N ASP A 301 21.74 -14.85 6.82
CA ASP A 301 22.56 -15.66 7.71
C ASP A 301 22.85 -17.07 7.13
N ASP A 302 22.28 -17.42 5.98
CA ASP A 302 22.52 -18.67 5.26
C ASP A 302 22.58 -18.42 3.74
N ALA A 303 23.06 -19.39 2.99
CA ALA A 303 23.20 -19.30 1.55
C ALA A 303 21.80 -19.29 0.88
N GLY A 304 21.63 -18.37 -0.05
CA GLY A 304 20.46 -18.25 -0.91
C GLY A 304 20.84 -17.93 -2.34
N SER A 305 19.87 -17.88 -3.22
CA SER A 305 20.05 -17.46 -4.62
C SER A 305 19.19 -16.23 -4.91
N LEU A 306 19.69 -15.37 -5.78
CA LEU A 306 18.99 -14.18 -6.22
C LEU A 306 18.52 -14.38 -7.67
N ASP A 307 17.22 -14.24 -7.89
CA ASP A 307 16.60 -14.21 -9.22
C ASP A 307 16.11 -12.80 -9.52
N ILE A 308 16.51 -12.26 -10.68
CA ILE A 308 16.19 -10.90 -11.11
C ILE A 308 15.55 -10.97 -12.48
N VAL A 309 14.29 -10.57 -12.55
CA VAL A 309 13.47 -10.67 -13.77
C VAL A 309 12.85 -9.32 -14.08
N ARG A 310 13.17 -8.75 -15.24
CA ARG A 310 12.59 -7.51 -15.74
C ARG A 310 11.59 -7.82 -16.85
N ALA A 311 10.33 -7.40 -16.69
CA ALA A 311 9.28 -7.43 -17.71
C ALA A 311 9.23 -8.75 -18.49
N ALA A 312 9.17 -9.90 -17.79
CA ALA A 312 9.27 -11.22 -18.42
C ALA A 312 8.13 -11.47 -19.41
N PRO A 313 8.42 -11.81 -20.68
CA PRO A 313 7.38 -12.20 -21.63
C PRO A 313 6.62 -13.45 -21.16
N GLY A 314 5.26 -13.38 -21.20
CA GLY A 314 4.42 -14.51 -20.80
C GLY A 314 4.33 -14.77 -19.29
N SER A 315 4.99 -13.97 -18.46
CA SER A 315 4.95 -14.02 -17.02
C SER A 315 4.43 -12.70 -16.43
N VAL A 316 3.98 -12.73 -15.18
CA VAL A 316 3.63 -11.52 -14.39
C VAL A 316 4.84 -10.90 -13.71
N ALA A 317 5.96 -11.62 -13.63
CA ALA A 317 7.17 -11.14 -12.99
C ALA A 317 7.76 -9.93 -13.71
N GLY A 318 8.14 -8.92 -12.92
CA GLY A 318 8.76 -7.69 -13.43
C GLY A 318 7.79 -6.74 -14.15
N TRP A 319 6.52 -6.76 -13.80
CA TRP A 319 5.53 -5.83 -14.33
C TRP A 319 4.76 -5.14 -13.21
N ARG A 320 4.40 -3.88 -13.42
CA ARG A 320 3.43 -3.15 -12.59
C ARG A 320 2.32 -2.53 -13.44
N SER A 321 1.20 -2.21 -12.81
CA SER A 321 0.03 -1.61 -13.44
C SER A 321 -0.49 -0.46 -12.58
N LEU A 322 -0.28 0.76 -13.01
CA LEU A 322 -0.79 1.98 -12.37
C LEU A 322 -2.21 2.33 -12.88
N HIS A 323 -2.56 1.86 -14.09
CA HIS A 323 -3.85 2.08 -14.71
C HIS A 323 -4.45 0.74 -15.15
N TYR A 324 -5.78 0.65 -15.07
CA TYR A 324 -6.48 -0.53 -15.56
C TYR A 324 -6.20 -0.76 -17.04
N ALA A 325 -5.89 -1.99 -17.42
CA ALA A 325 -5.54 -2.44 -18.75
C ALA A 325 -4.18 -1.94 -19.29
N GLU A 326 -3.42 -1.20 -18.50
CA GLU A 326 -2.06 -0.78 -18.81
C GLU A 326 -1.07 -1.45 -17.88
N ARG A 327 0.11 -1.72 -18.38
CA ARG A 327 1.22 -2.23 -17.58
C ARG A 327 2.53 -1.66 -18.10
N GLU A 328 3.44 -1.49 -17.21
CA GLU A 328 4.78 -0.99 -17.50
C GLU A 328 5.86 -1.91 -16.94
N PRO A 329 7.05 -1.88 -17.51
CA PRO A 329 8.18 -2.64 -17.00
C PRO A 329 8.49 -2.28 -15.55
N ALA A 330 8.85 -3.30 -14.79
CA ALA A 330 9.44 -3.22 -13.47
C ALA A 330 10.44 -4.36 -13.35
N THR A 331 11.09 -4.50 -12.20
CA THR A 331 12.03 -5.59 -11.95
C THR A 331 11.58 -6.36 -10.70
N SER A 332 11.24 -7.63 -10.86
CA SER A 332 11.09 -8.58 -9.76
C SER A 332 12.46 -9.00 -9.28
N VAL A 333 12.74 -8.81 -8.00
CA VAL A 333 13.94 -9.29 -7.30
C VAL A 333 13.49 -10.31 -6.28
N THR A 334 13.82 -11.58 -6.47
CA THR A 334 13.40 -12.67 -5.60
C THR A 334 14.64 -13.31 -4.97
N PHE A 335 14.76 -13.23 -3.66
CA PHE A 335 15.76 -13.97 -2.91
C PHE A 335 15.17 -15.29 -2.43
N VAL A 336 15.74 -16.39 -2.88
CA VAL A 336 15.29 -17.75 -2.57
C VAL A 336 16.23 -18.37 -1.56
N ILE A 337 15.69 -18.82 -0.44
CA ILE A 337 16.45 -19.42 0.64
C ILE A 337 15.74 -20.67 1.18
N ARG A 338 16.51 -21.64 1.63
CA ARG A 338 16.00 -22.80 2.37
C ARG A 338 16.01 -22.52 3.88
N VAL A 339 14.83 -22.53 4.47
CA VAL A 339 14.63 -22.26 5.90
C VAL A 339 14.45 -23.59 6.65
N VAL A 340 15.33 -23.80 7.66
CA VAL A 340 15.22 -24.85 8.68
C VAL A 340 15.49 -24.16 10.01
N GLY A 341 14.54 -24.23 10.96
CA GLY A 341 14.59 -23.40 12.16
C GLY A 341 14.42 -21.92 11.82
N ARG A 342 15.17 -21.07 12.51
CA ARG A 342 15.11 -19.60 12.31
C ARG A 342 16.16 -19.16 11.29
N ARG A 343 15.73 -18.26 10.39
CA ARG A 343 16.61 -17.55 9.42
C ARG A 343 16.25 -16.08 9.37
N THR A 344 17.26 -15.26 9.08
CA THR A 344 17.13 -13.81 8.97
C THR A 344 17.61 -13.37 7.59
N ILE A 345 16.77 -12.61 6.89
CA ILE A 345 17.08 -11.97 5.62
C ILE A 345 16.99 -10.45 5.83
N ARG A 346 17.98 -9.71 5.32
CA ARG A 346 18.02 -8.25 5.36
C ARG A 346 17.99 -7.69 3.96
N SER A 347 17.09 -6.74 3.71
CA SER A 347 17.00 -6.00 2.46
C SER A 347 17.19 -4.51 2.77
N ARG A 348 18.15 -3.85 2.09
CA ARG A 348 18.46 -2.44 2.30
C ARG A 348 18.15 -1.62 1.06
N PHE A 349 17.42 -0.55 1.27
CA PHE A 349 17.05 0.44 0.27
C PHE A 349 17.67 1.78 0.70
N VAL A 350 18.64 2.27 -0.07
CA VAL A 350 19.39 3.49 0.27
C VAL A 350 19.17 4.58 -0.78
N ALA A 351 19.35 5.82 -0.36
CA ALA A 351 19.43 6.93 -1.31
C ALA A 351 20.60 6.70 -2.27
N THR A 352 20.37 6.89 -3.56
CA THR A 352 21.48 7.00 -4.52
C THR A 352 22.23 8.28 -4.17
N ASN A 353 23.51 8.16 -3.81
CA ASN A 353 24.41 9.30 -3.82
C ASN A 353 24.47 9.80 -5.25
N LEU A 354 23.75 10.88 -5.57
CA LEU A 354 24.09 11.65 -6.76
C LEU A 354 25.57 12.04 -6.58
N PRO A 355 26.44 11.80 -7.56
CA PRO A 355 27.77 12.36 -7.50
C PRO A 355 27.59 13.86 -7.25
N THR A 356 28.15 14.37 -6.17
CA THR A 356 28.32 15.80 -5.99
C THR A 356 29.10 16.27 -7.22
N GLU A 357 28.42 17.02 -8.11
CA GLU A 357 29.12 17.67 -9.22
C GLU A 357 30.32 18.45 -8.64
N PRO A 358 31.49 18.34 -9.26
CA PRO A 358 32.70 18.97 -8.78
C PRO A 358 32.64 20.49 -8.86
#